data_54c7648c10ff7a61aff531b2f80b2d01
#
_entry.id   54c7648c10ff7a61aff531b2f80b2d01
#
_cell.length_a   1.000
_cell.length_b   1.000
_cell.length_c   1.000
_cell.angle_alpha   90.00
_cell.angle_beta   90.00
_cell.angle_gamma   90.00
#
_symmetry.space_group_name_H-M   'P 1'
#
loop_
_entity.id
_entity.type
_entity.pdbx_description
1 polymer ?
#
loop_
_entity_poly.entity_id
_entity_poly.type
_entity_poly.pdbx_seq_one_letter_code
_entity_poly.pdbx_strand_id
1 'polypeptide(L)'
;LAIAMSDSVIQCQEAFGAFEGKKKEPDLRVMMGLWPNVVQIVTTEDTGIKTFADIKGKRVGVGAPNSGVELNARMIFEANGMSYDDAKVDYLSYGEAIDQIKNGQCDVAFVTSGLGNATIKELGTMKKIRFIPIDGKAIENLTKKYPFYMPYSIPKTSYDTEVDTPTAAVMNVMLVDKKLPDDVVYDILTGIYSEKGLATIGASHATAKREIKLDTG
;
A
#
# COMPACT_ATOMS: atom_id res chain seq x y z
N LEU A 1 3.70 -21.14 -5.00
CA LEU A 1 2.93 -20.36 -4.06
C LEU A 1 3.69 -19.08 -3.72
N ALA A 2 3.06 -17.90 -3.84
CA ALA A 2 3.66 -16.62 -3.52
C ALA A 2 2.60 -15.64 -2.97
N ILE A 3 3.06 -14.58 -2.30
CA ILE A 3 2.22 -13.44 -1.89
C ILE A 3 2.76 -12.20 -2.60
N ALA A 4 1.87 -11.44 -3.22
CA ALA A 4 2.19 -10.18 -3.89
C ALA A 4 1.04 -9.18 -3.77
N MET A 5 1.32 -7.93 -4.09
CA MET A 5 0.26 -6.92 -4.24
C MET A 5 -0.40 -7.08 -5.61
N SER A 6 -1.70 -6.86 -5.69
CA SER A 6 -2.51 -7.04 -6.91
C SER A 6 -2.06 -6.16 -8.08
N ASP A 7 -1.57 -4.96 -7.82
CA ASP A 7 -0.98 -4.07 -8.81
C ASP A 7 0.25 -4.69 -9.49
N SER A 8 1.17 -5.26 -8.70
CA SER A 8 2.37 -5.92 -9.22
C SER A 8 2.02 -7.16 -10.04
N VAL A 9 0.97 -7.89 -9.64
CA VAL A 9 0.49 -9.08 -10.38
C VAL A 9 0.00 -8.68 -11.77
N ILE A 10 -0.87 -7.67 -11.86
CA ILE A 10 -1.42 -7.20 -13.13
C ILE A 10 -0.31 -6.62 -14.02
N GLN A 11 0.61 -5.83 -13.46
CA GLN A 11 1.77 -5.31 -14.19
C GLN A 11 2.64 -6.45 -14.76
N CYS A 12 2.86 -7.51 -14.00
CA CYS A 12 3.62 -8.68 -14.44
C CYS A 12 2.88 -9.46 -15.55
N GLN A 13 1.57 -9.69 -15.39
CA GLN A 13 0.76 -10.38 -16.37
C GLN A 13 0.68 -9.66 -17.71
N GLU A 14 0.59 -8.32 -17.69
CA GLU A 14 0.42 -7.49 -18.89
C GLU A 14 1.73 -6.85 -19.38
N ALA A 15 2.83 -7.01 -18.67
CA ALA A 15 4.17 -6.47 -18.99
C ALA A 15 4.18 -4.95 -19.15
N PHE A 16 3.63 -4.23 -18.18
CA PHE A 16 3.72 -2.76 -18.12
C PHE A 16 4.30 -2.26 -16.79
N GLY A 17 4.54 -0.97 -16.65
CA GLY A 17 5.11 -0.38 -15.44
C GLY A 17 6.49 -0.95 -15.11
N ALA A 18 6.68 -1.55 -13.94
CA ALA A 18 7.94 -2.17 -13.54
C ALA A 18 8.35 -3.38 -14.40
N PHE A 19 7.41 -3.94 -15.15
CA PHE A 19 7.64 -5.10 -16.03
C PHE A 19 7.64 -4.72 -17.52
N GLU A 20 7.68 -3.45 -17.85
CA GLU A 20 7.77 -3.01 -19.24
C GLU A 20 9.01 -3.61 -19.93
N GLY A 21 8.80 -4.12 -21.14
CA GLY A 21 9.84 -4.80 -21.92
C GLY A 21 10.19 -6.22 -21.44
N LYS A 22 9.55 -6.73 -20.37
CA LYS A 22 9.70 -8.11 -19.93
C LYS A 22 8.64 -9.01 -20.56
N LYS A 23 8.87 -10.33 -20.48
CA LYS A 23 7.88 -11.31 -20.94
C LYS A 23 6.63 -11.25 -20.03
N LYS A 24 5.45 -11.28 -20.66
CA LYS A 24 4.18 -11.47 -19.95
C LYS A 24 4.16 -12.81 -19.21
N GLU A 25 3.61 -12.82 -18.01
CA GLU A 25 3.44 -14.04 -17.21
C GLU A 25 1.93 -14.38 -17.05
N PRO A 26 1.28 -14.91 -18.12
CA PRO A 26 -0.16 -15.17 -18.12
C PRO A 26 -0.56 -16.38 -17.26
N ASP A 27 0.40 -17.12 -16.74
CA ASP A 27 0.19 -18.37 -16.01
C ASP A 27 0.01 -18.16 -14.50
N LEU A 28 0.17 -16.93 -14.01
CA LEU A 28 -0.15 -16.58 -12.63
C LEU A 28 -1.66 -16.62 -12.39
N ARG A 29 -2.06 -17.20 -11.27
CA ARG A 29 -3.46 -17.23 -10.81
C ARG A 29 -3.55 -16.70 -9.39
N VAL A 30 -4.57 -15.89 -9.13
CA VAL A 30 -4.92 -15.49 -7.78
C VAL A 30 -5.73 -16.62 -7.15
N MET A 31 -5.22 -17.15 -6.05
CA MET A 31 -5.87 -18.19 -5.28
C MET A 31 -6.82 -17.59 -4.24
N MET A 32 -6.40 -16.52 -3.56
CA MET A 32 -7.23 -15.80 -2.58
C MET A 32 -6.74 -14.36 -2.39
N GLY A 33 -7.67 -13.47 -2.00
CA GLY A 33 -7.36 -12.18 -1.40
C GLY A 33 -6.94 -12.35 0.05
N LEU A 34 -6.02 -11.52 0.52
CA LEU A 34 -5.53 -11.56 1.90
C LEU A 34 -6.03 -10.33 2.68
N TRP A 35 -5.32 -9.22 2.59
CA TRP A 35 -5.67 -7.96 3.25
C TRP A 35 -5.26 -6.76 2.42
N PRO A 36 -5.91 -5.61 2.61
CA PRO A 36 -5.52 -4.40 1.90
C PRO A 36 -4.16 -3.89 2.37
N ASN A 37 -3.33 -3.51 1.40
CA ASN A 37 -2.18 -2.64 1.61
C ASN A 37 -2.62 -1.21 1.35
N VAL A 38 -2.65 -0.42 2.41
CA VAL A 38 -3.18 0.94 2.40
C VAL A 38 -2.04 1.91 2.06
N VAL A 39 -2.27 2.79 1.10
CA VAL A 39 -1.34 3.88 0.82
C VAL A 39 -1.48 4.93 1.91
N GLN A 40 -0.40 5.20 2.62
CA GLN A 40 -0.32 6.10 3.75
C GLN A 40 0.73 7.17 3.43
N ILE A 41 0.27 8.35 3.04
CA ILE A 41 1.14 9.49 2.73
C ILE A 41 1.26 10.31 4.00
N VAL A 42 2.33 10.08 4.77
CA VAL A 42 2.50 10.67 6.09
C VAL A 42 3.38 11.91 6.05
N THR A 43 2.97 12.92 6.81
CA THR A 43 3.71 14.15 7.11
C THR A 43 3.51 14.51 8.56
N THR A 44 4.12 15.59 9.02
CA THR A 44 3.93 16.15 10.37
C THR A 44 3.24 17.51 10.29
N GLU A 45 2.53 17.92 11.34
CA GLU A 45 1.78 19.17 11.32
C GLU A 45 2.64 20.42 11.18
N ASP A 46 3.87 20.37 11.68
CA ASP A 46 4.86 21.45 11.58
C ASP A 46 5.29 21.76 10.13
N THR A 47 5.10 20.83 9.18
CA THR A 47 5.36 21.09 7.75
C THR A 47 4.35 22.00 7.10
N GLY A 48 3.15 22.12 7.67
CA GLY A 48 2.02 22.85 7.10
C GLY A 48 1.34 22.19 5.89
N ILE A 49 1.81 21.01 5.46
CA ILE A 49 1.28 20.26 4.32
C ILE A 49 -0.07 19.64 4.68
N LYS A 50 -1.12 19.92 3.89
CA LYS A 50 -2.50 19.44 4.13
C LYS A 50 -3.09 18.70 2.94
N THR A 51 -2.68 19.06 1.74
CA THR A 51 -3.19 18.52 0.47
C THR A 51 -2.03 17.97 -0.37
N PHE A 52 -2.36 17.18 -1.38
CA PHE A 52 -1.32 16.67 -2.29
C PHE A 52 -0.63 17.80 -3.08
N ALA A 53 -1.33 18.89 -3.38
CA ALA A 53 -0.75 20.05 -4.06
C ALA A 53 0.36 20.73 -3.23
N ASP A 54 0.29 20.66 -1.90
CA ASP A 54 1.29 21.25 -1.00
C ASP A 54 2.63 20.51 -1.04
N ILE A 55 2.69 19.31 -1.65
CA ILE A 55 3.91 18.52 -1.82
C ILE A 55 4.88 19.18 -2.83
N LYS A 56 4.40 20.10 -3.65
CA LYS A 56 5.21 20.77 -4.69
C LYS A 56 6.45 21.44 -4.06
N GLY A 57 7.63 21.07 -4.57
CA GLY A 57 8.93 21.54 -4.08
C GLY A 57 9.38 20.98 -2.73
N LYS A 58 8.61 20.08 -2.10
CA LYS A 58 8.93 19.44 -0.83
C LYS A 58 9.81 18.20 -1.02
N ARG A 59 10.48 17.77 0.05
CA ARG A 59 11.30 16.56 0.09
C ARG A 59 10.39 15.37 0.39
N VAL A 60 10.37 14.40 -0.51
CA VAL A 60 9.41 13.30 -0.49
C VAL A 60 10.12 11.95 -0.59
N GLY A 61 10.03 11.14 0.44
CA GLY A 61 10.48 9.74 0.42
C GLY A 61 9.42 8.85 -0.26
N VAL A 62 9.76 8.25 -1.41
CA VAL A 62 8.80 7.50 -2.23
C VAL A 62 8.96 5.98 -2.17
N GLY A 63 9.87 5.47 -1.36
CA GLY A 63 10.22 4.06 -1.32
C GLY A 63 11.49 3.74 -2.12
N ALA A 64 11.99 2.52 -1.99
CA ALA A 64 13.16 2.08 -2.78
C ALA A 64 12.83 2.05 -4.28
N PRO A 65 13.80 2.25 -5.16
CA PRO A 65 13.59 2.24 -6.61
C PRO A 65 12.88 0.95 -7.08
N ASN A 66 11.84 1.09 -7.88
CA ASN A 66 11.02 -0.01 -8.41
C ASN A 66 10.36 -0.91 -7.32
N SER A 67 10.28 -0.44 -6.09
CA SER A 67 9.47 -1.10 -5.06
C SER A 67 7.98 -0.85 -5.32
N GLY A 68 7.11 -1.70 -4.75
CA GLY A 68 5.66 -1.49 -4.86
C GLY A 68 5.21 -0.11 -4.34
N VAL A 69 5.87 0.40 -3.30
CA VAL A 69 5.58 1.74 -2.75
C VAL A 69 5.94 2.84 -3.74
N GLU A 70 7.11 2.74 -4.37
CA GLU A 70 7.58 3.71 -5.35
C GLU A 70 6.67 3.74 -6.58
N LEU A 71 6.23 2.56 -7.05
CA LEU A 71 5.26 2.46 -8.14
C LEU A 71 3.91 3.09 -7.76
N ASN A 72 3.44 2.85 -6.54
CA ASN A 72 2.24 3.50 -6.03
C ASN A 72 2.40 5.02 -5.98
N ALA A 73 3.54 5.53 -5.50
CA ALA A 73 3.80 6.96 -5.45
C ALA A 73 3.74 7.60 -6.85
N ARG A 74 4.36 7.00 -7.88
CA ARG A 74 4.28 7.50 -9.28
C ARG A 74 2.84 7.60 -9.76
N MET A 75 2.04 6.55 -9.57
CA MET A 75 0.64 6.51 -10.01
C MET A 75 -0.21 7.57 -9.29
N ILE A 76 0.08 7.82 -8.01
CA ILE A 76 -0.64 8.81 -7.22
C ILE A 76 -0.22 10.24 -7.59
N PHE A 77 1.07 10.49 -7.85
CA PHE A 77 1.51 11.77 -8.40
C PHE A 77 0.78 12.07 -9.71
N GLU A 78 0.75 11.09 -10.63
CA GLU A 78 0.04 11.22 -11.91
C GLU A 78 -1.48 11.46 -11.72
N ALA A 79 -2.13 10.73 -10.81
CA ALA A 79 -3.56 10.89 -10.53
C ALA A 79 -3.92 12.29 -10.02
N ASN A 80 -2.96 12.96 -9.36
CA ASN A 80 -3.06 14.34 -8.91
C ASN A 80 -2.57 15.37 -9.97
N GLY A 81 -2.24 14.94 -11.19
CA GLY A 81 -1.73 15.83 -12.26
C GLY A 81 -0.32 16.34 -12.02
N MET A 82 0.49 15.63 -11.23
CA MET A 82 1.86 15.95 -10.87
C MET A 82 2.82 14.86 -11.34
N SER A 83 4.10 15.19 -11.39
CA SER A 83 5.19 14.24 -11.63
C SER A 83 6.27 14.36 -10.54
N TYR A 84 7.28 13.52 -10.59
CA TYR A 84 8.42 13.62 -9.67
C TYR A 84 9.25 14.90 -9.87
N ASP A 85 9.12 15.57 -11.03
CA ASP A 85 9.78 16.86 -11.28
C ASP A 85 9.16 18.00 -10.46
N ASP A 86 7.94 17.81 -9.95
CA ASP A 86 7.26 18.77 -9.09
C ASP A 86 7.72 18.73 -7.63
N ALA A 87 8.51 17.72 -7.21
CA ALA A 87 8.97 17.54 -5.84
C ALA A 87 10.46 17.16 -5.79
N LYS A 88 11.06 17.25 -4.61
CA LYS A 88 12.42 16.75 -4.36
C LYS A 88 12.29 15.29 -3.88
N VAL A 89 12.31 14.37 -4.82
CA VAL A 89 12.06 12.94 -4.55
C VAL A 89 13.33 12.25 -4.12
N ASP A 90 13.23 11.52 -3.00
CA ASP A 90 14.27 10.65 -2.47
C ASP A 90 13.78 9.19 -2.41
N TYR A 91 14.64 8.27 -2.83
CA TYR A 91 14.36 6.83 -2.83
C TYR A 91 14.80 6.21 -1.51
N LEU A 92 13.92 6.24 -0.53
CA LEU A 92 14.17 5.85 0.86
C LEU A 92 13.26 4.70 1.28
N SER A 93 13.80 3.74 2.03
CA SER A 93 12.96 2.78 2.74
C SER A 93 12.03 3.47 3.75
N TYR A 94 11.02 2.76 4.26
CA TYR A 94 10.09 3.33 5.26
C TYR A 94 10.82 3.88 6.49
N GLY A 95 11.77 3.10 7.02
CA GLY A 95 12.54 3.49 8.19
C GLY A 95 13.37 4.75 7.93
N GLU A 96 14.12 4.78 6.83
CA GLU A 96 14.94 5.92 6.44
C GLU A 96 14.11 7.19 6.22
N ALA A 97 12.96 7.07 5.51
CA ALA A 97 12.09 8.23 5.29
C ALA A 97 11.52 8.78 6.61
N ILE A 98 11.07 7.90 7.51
CA ILE A 98 10.55 8.29 8.82
C ILE A 98 11.66 8.91 9.68
N ASP A 99 12.88 8.35 9.69
CA ASP A 99 14.01 8.93 10.42
C ASP A 99 14.41 10.30 9.86
N GLN A 100 14.37 10.47 8.56
CA GLN A 100 14.60 11.79 7.94
C GLN A 100 13.49 12.80 8.26
N ILE A 101 12.22 12.38 8.40
CA ILE A 101 11.14 13.26 8.89
C ILE A 101 11.40 13.68 10.34
N LYS A 102 11.80 12.76 11.22
CA LYS A 102 12.16 13.08 12.61
C LYS A 102 13.26 14.16 12.68
N ASN A 103 14.26 14.05 11.80
CA ASN A 103 15.40 14.94 11.72
C ASN A 103 15.16 16.21 10.87
N GLY A 104 13.97 16.42 10.32
CA GLY A 104 13.63 17.56 9.48
C GLY A 104 14.34 17.57 8.11
N GLN A 105 14.78 16.41 7.63
CA GLN A 105 15.45 16.24 6.35
C GLN A 105 14.49 15.76 5.22
N CYS A 106 13.34 15.19 5.59
CA CYS A 106 12.25 14.83 4.69
C CYS A 106 10.94 15.45 5.20
N ASP A 107 10.04 15.82 4.30
CA ASP A 107 8.78 16.48 4.64
C ASP A 107 7.58 15.53 4.54
N VAL A 108 7.66 14.53 3.64
CA VAL A 108 6.58 13.59 3.33
C VAL A 108 7.17 12.21 3.07
N ALA A 109 6.52 11.15 3.56
CA ALA A 109 6.88 9.78 3.24
C ALA A 109 5.67 8.99 2.71
N PHE A 110 5.90 8.23 1.64
CA PHE A 110 4.96 7.22 1.17
C PHE A 110 5.22 5.88 1.87
N VAL A 111 4.16 5.30 2.40
CA VAL A 111 4.17 3.97 3.03
C VAL A 111 2.96 3.20 2.50
N THR A 112 3.17 2.09 1.82
CA THR A 112 2.08 1.18 1.42
C THR A 112 2.17 -0.09 2.26
N SER A 113 1.30 -0.21 3.25
CA SER A 113 1.34 -1.31 4.23
C SER A 113 -0.02 -1.50 4.89
N GLY A 114 -0.16 -2.54 5.70
CA GLY A 114 -1.30 -2.66 6.62
C GLY A 114 -1.33 -1.48 7.60
N LEU A 115 -2.55 -1.11 8.05
CA LEU A 115 -2.74 -0.07 9.05
C LEU A 115 -2.05 -0.43 10.38
N GLY A 116 -1.65 0.58 11.13
CA GLY A 116 -0.94 0.42 12.39
C GLY A 116 0.55 0.09 12.19
N ASN A 117 1.13 0.49 11.05
CA ASN A 117 2.56 0.35 10.76
C ASN A 117 3.42 0.90 11.89
N ALA A 118 4.41 0.11 12.32
CA ALA A 118 5.21 0.43 13.51
C ALA A 118 6.05 1.71 13.34
N THR A 119 6.61 1.94 12.14
CA THR A 119 7.45 3.14 11.89
C THR A 119 6.61 4.42 11.90
N ILE A 120 5.37 4.38 11.38
CA ILE A 120 4.45 5.52 11.46
C ILE A 120 4.01 5.77 12.91
N LYS A 121 3.71 4.72 13.67
CA LYS A 121 3.38 4.85 15.09
C LYS A 121 4.52 5.46 15.89
N GLU A 122 5.74 5.03 15.63
CA GLU A 122 6.92 5.59 16.25
C GLU A 122 7.06 7.09 15.97
N LEU A 123 6.87 7.52 14.71
CA LEU A 123 6.84 8.95 14.38
C LEU A 123 5.76 9.69 15.18
N GLY A 124 4.56 9.10 15.31
CA GLY A 124 3.44 9.66 16.05
C GLY A 124 3.69 9.85 17.55
N THR A 125 4.63 9.08 18.16
CA THR A 125 5.03 9.29 19.55
C THR A 125 5.93 10.51 19.75
N MET A 126 6.58 10.97 18.68
CA MET A 126 7.58 12.07 18.73
C MET A 126 7.05 13.37 18.13
N LYS A 127 6.19 13.28 17.14
CA LYS A 127 5.63 14.41 16.40
C LYS A 127 4.14 14.21 16.14
N LYS A 128 3.40 15.29 16.06
CA LYS A 128 1.99 15.25 15.64
C LYS A 128 1.94 14.97 14.15
N ILE A 129 1.48 13.78 13.78
CA ILE A 129 1.42 13.32 12.40
C ILE A 129 0.10 13.69 11.74
N ARG A 130 0.14 13.77 10.41
CA ARG A 130 -1.01 13.96 9.53
C ARG A 130 -0.84 13.06 8.30
N PHE A 131 -1.94 12.56 7.78
CA PHE A 131 -1.96 11.93 6.47
C PHE A 131 -2.47 12.89 5.41
N ILE A 132 -1.85 12.85 4.23
CA ILE A 132 -2.27 13.64 3.07
C ILE A 132 -3.33 12.81 2.34
N PRO A 133 -4.55 13.35 2.11
CA PRO A 133 -5.63 12.59 1.50
C PRO A 133 -5.39 12.32 0.00
N ILE A 134 -5.91 11.18 -0.44
CA ILE A 134 -6.15 10.87 -1.86
C ILE A 134 -7.67 10.83 -2.01
N ASP A 135 -8.27 11.94 -2.41
CA ASP A 135 -9.72 12.12 -2.45
C ASP A 135 -10.20 12.77 -3.74
N GLY A 136 -11.51 12.99 -3.85
CA GLY A 136 -12.13 13.70 -4.96
C GLY A 136 -11.68 13.19 -6.32
N LYS A 137 -11.22 14.11 -7.18
CA LYS A 137 -10.81 13.79 -8.54
C LYS A 137 -9.56 12.89 -8.62
N ALA A 138 -8.70 12.94 -7.62
CA ALA A 138 -7.49 12.13 -7.59
C ALA A 138 -7.83 10.64 -7.44
N ILE A 139 -8.72 10.28 -6.53
CA ILE A 139 -9.13 8.87 -6.36
C ILE A 139 -9.93 8.37 -7.57
N GLU A 140 -10.76 9.21 -8.18
CA GLU A 140 -11.49 8.88 -9.41
C GLU A 140 -10.53 8.60 -10.58
N ASN A 141 -9.55 9.48 -10.81
CA ASN A 141 -8.53 9.32 -11.83
C ASN A 141 -7.71 8.03 -11.60
N LEU A 142 -7.30 7.81 -10.35
CA LEU A 142 -6.49 6.66 -9.97
C LEU A 142 -7.24 5.34 -10.24
N THR A 143 -8.46 5.20 -9.75
CA THR A 143 -9.25 3.98 -9.89
C THR A 143 -9.74 3.72 -11.32
N LYS A 144 -9.99 4.80 -12.09
CA LYS A 144 -10.34 4.68 -13.50
C LYS A 144 -9.17 4.19 -14.35
N LYS A 145 -7.97 4.70 -14.12
CA LYS A 145 -6.77 4.32 -14.88
C LYS A 145 -6.18 3.01 -14.40
N TYR A 146 -6.24 2.76 -13.11
CA TYR A 146 -5.63 1.62 -12.44
C TYR A 146 -6.67 0.87 -11.60
N PRO A 147 -7.45 -0.06 -12.21
CA PRO A 147 -8.61 -0.69 -11.58
C PRO A 147 -8.26 -1.65 -10.42
N PHE A 148 -6.99 -1.87 -10.14
CA PHE A 148 -6.54 -2.61 -8.96
C PHE A 148 -6.49 -1.76 -7.67
N TYR A 149 -6.63 -0.43 -7.77
CA TYR A 149 -6.85 0.40 -6.60
C TYR A 149 -8.31 0.41 -6.18
N MET A 150 -8.53 0.46 -4.88
CA MET A 150 -9.83 0.69 -4.26
C MET A 150 -9.79 1.94 -3.39
N PRO A 151 -10.87 2.74 -3.34
CA PRO A 151 -11.00 3.77 -2.31
C PRO A 151 -10.94 3.14 -0.92
N TYR A 152 -10.21 3.78 -0.02
CA TYR A 152 -10.06 3.33 1.36
C TYR A 152 -10.04 4.52 2.31
N SER A 153 -10.06 4.27 3.61
CA SER A 153 -9.91 5.29 4.63
C SER A 153 -8.94 4.83 5.71
N ILE A 154 -8.04 5.73 6.13
CA ILE A 154 -7.22 5.52 7.30
C ILE A 154 -8.02 6.00 8.52
N PRO A 155 -8.55 5.11 9.37
CA PRO A 155 -9.27 5.53 10.56
C PRO A 155 -8.35 6.30 11.50
N LYS A 156 -8.83 7.39 12.07
CA LYS A 156 -8.09 8.20 13.05
C LYS A 156 -7.57 7.38 14.23
N THR A 157 -8.30 6.34 14.61
CA THR A 157 -7.94 5.42 15.71
C THR A 157 -6.73 4.54 15.40
N SER A 158 -6.32 4.42 14.12
CA SER A 158 -5.16 3.60 13.74
C SER A 158 -3.82 4.21 14.19
N TYR A 159 -3.78 5.54 14.28
CA TYR A 159 -2.55 6.30 14.55
C TYR A 159 -2.77 7.51 15.49
N ASP A 160 -3.92 7.58 16.14
CA ASP A 160 -4.31 8.68 17.03
C ASP A 160 -4.24 10.06 16.35
N THR A 161 -4.79 10.14 15.12
CA THR A 161 -4.91 11.38 14.36
C THR A 161 -6.26 12.06 14.61
N GLU A 162 -6.42 13.32 14.19
CA GLU A 162 -7.64 14.10 14.46
C GLU A 162 -8.84 13.63 13.63
N VAL A 163 -8.60 13.18 12.40
CA VAL A 163 -9.64 12.84 11.42
C VAL A 163 -9.33 11.53 10.70
N ASP A 164 -10.38 10.87 10.23
CA ASP A 164 -10.25 9.80 9.25
C ASP A 164 -9.76 10.39 7.93
N THR A 165 -8.81 9.72 7.26
CA THR A 165 -8.21 10.26 6.03
C THR A 165 -8.54 9.38 4.83
N PRO A 166 -9.25 9.90 3.81
CA PRO A 166 -9.49 9.17 2.57
C PRO A 166 -8.17 8.89 1.84
N THR A 167 -8.06 7.68 1.30
CA THR A 167 -6.88 7.21 0.60
C THR A 167 -7.23 6.09 -0.39
N ALA A 168 -6.22 5.45 -0.95
CA ALA A 168 -6.34 4.26 -1.79
C ALA A 168 -5.67 3.04 -1.14
N ALA A 169 -6.12 1.86 -1.53
CA ALA A 169 -5.48 0.60 -1.17
C ALA A 169 -5.37 -0.33 -2.37
N VAL A 170 -4.41 -1.25 -2.30
CA VAL A 170 -4.29 -2.42 -3.18
C VAL A 170 -4.40 -3.68 -2.33
N MET A 171 -4.87 -4.79 -2.93
CA MET A 171 -4.97 -6.05 -2.20
C MET A 171 -3.64 -6.80 -2.19
N ASN A 172 -3.28 -7.38 -1.05
CA ASN A 172 -2.37 -8.50 -1.04
C ASN A 172 -3.12 -9.75 -1.48
N VAL A 173 -2.52 -10.52 -2.36
CA VAL A 173 -3.11 -11.72 -2.91
C VAL A 173 -2.14 -12.89 -2.81
N MET A 174 -2.68 -14.08 -2.64
CA MET A 174 -1.91 -15.31 -2.73
C MET A 174 -1.98 -15.85 -4.15
N LEU A 175 -0.83 -16.20 -4.70
CA LEU A 175 -0.64 -16.58 -6.09
C LEU A 175 -0.19 -18.02 -6.20
N VAL A 176 -0.64 -18.66 -7.28
CA VAL A 176 -0.18 -19.97 -7.73
C VAL A 176 0.13 -19.94 -9.23
N ASP A 177 0.98 -20.85 -9.68
CA ASP A 177 1.10 -21.18 -11.09
C ASP A 177 -0.16 -21.96 -11.53
N LYS A 178 -0.70 -21.68 -12.72
CA LYS A 178 -1.87 -22.40 -13.28
C LYS A 178 -1.66 -23.91 -13.43
N LYS A 179 -0.40 -24.37 -13.39
CA LYS A 179 -0.05 -25.81 -13.46
C LYS A 179 -0.24 -26.54 -12.13
N LEU A 180 -0.47 -25.79 -11.03
CA LEU A 180 -0.77 -26.42 -9.75
C LEU A 180 -2.12 -27.16 -9.87
N PRO A 181 -2.20 -28.45 -9.54
CA PRO A 181 -3.47 -29.20 -9.62
C PRO A 181 -4.56 -28.59 -8.76
N ASP A 182 -5.81 -28.63 -9.24
CA ASP A 182 -6.96 -28.00 -8.59
C ASP A 182 -7.25 -28.63 -7.21
N ASP A 183 -7.03 -29.92 -7.03
CA ASP A 183 -7.17 -30.62 -5.76
C ASP A 183 -6.16 -30.10 -4.72
N VAL A 184 -4.93 -29.84 -5.14
CA VAL A 184 -3.91 -29.24 -4.25
C VAL A 184 -4.31 -27.82 -3.85
N VAL A 185 -4.82 -27.00 -4.78
CA VAL A 185 -5.32 -25.65 -4.47
C VAL A 185 -6.49 -25.72 -3.49
N TYR A 186 -7.42 -26.65 -3.71
CA TYR A 186 -8.57 -26.88 -2.84
C TYR A 186 -8.14 -27.28 -1.42
N ASP A 187 -7.18 -28.20 -1.29
CA ASP A 187 -6.66 -28.65 0.01
C ASP A 187 -5.98 -27.49 0.76
N ILE A 188 -5.20 -26.66 0.05
CA ILE A 188 -4.56 -25.47 0.66
C ILE A 188 -5.61 -24.51 1.18
N LEU A 189 -6.63 -24.17 0.36
CA LEU A 189 -7.69 -23.25 0.78
C LEU A 189 -8.50 -23.81 1.93
N THR A 190 -8.86 -25.10 1.89
CA THR A 190 -9.57 -25.77 2.99
C THR A 190 -8.75 -25.72 4.28
N GLY A 191 -7.44 -25.95 4.19
CA GLY A 191 -6.54 -25.84 5.34
C GLY A 191 -6.48 -24.42 5.91
N ILE A 192 -6.37 -23.40 5.04
CA ILE A 192 -6.32 -21.97 5.42
C ILE A 192 -7.62 -21.53 6.09
N TYR A 193 -8.77 -21.87 5.48
CA TYR A 193 -10.10 -21.46 5.97
C TYR A 193 -10.67 -22.36 7.08
N SER A 194 -9.93 -23.39 7.51
CA SER A 194 -10.28 -24.13 8.72
C SER A 194 -10.16 -23.24 9.96
N GLU A 195 -10.90 -23.52 11.04
CA GLU A 195 -10.77 -22.81 12.33
C GLU A 195 -9.32 -22.75 12.81
N LYS A 196 -8.60 -23.88 12.72
CA LYS A 196 -7.19 -23.97 13.09
C LYS A 196 -6.30 -23.10 12.17
N GLY A 197 -6.55 -23.12 10.86
CA GLY A 197 -5.82 -22.32 9.88
C GLY A 197 -5.95 -20.82 10.15
N LEU A 198 -7.19 -20.33 10.30
CA LEU A 198 -7.47 -18.93 10.60
C LEU A 198 -6.89 -18.48 11.94
N ALA A 199 -7.00 -19.33 12.98
CA ALA A 199 -6.40 -19.04 14.28
C ALA A 199 -4.87 -18.94 14.19
N THR A 200 -4.23 -19.83 13.43
CA THR A 200 -2.77 -19.83 13.21
C THR A 200 -2.33 -18.57 12.48
N ILE A 201 -3.00 -18.22 11.37
CA ILE A 201 -2.69 -17.03 10.59
C ILE A 201 -2.92 -15.77 11.42
N GLY A 202 -4.05 -15.70 12.14
CA GLY A 202 -4.38 -14.58 13.03
C GLY A 202 -3.38 -14.39 14.16
N ALA A 203 -2.76 -15.48 14.64
CA ALA A 203 -1.70 -15.40 15.66
C ALA A 203 -0.35 -14.97 15.10
N SER A 204 -0.09 -15.17 13.79
CA SER A 204 1.20 -14.92 13.17
C SER A 204 1.51 -13.44 12.96
N HIS A 205 0.50 -12.61 12.74
CA HIS A 205 0.67 -11.18 12.46
C HIS A 205 -0.55 -10.35 12.85
N ALA A 206 -0.33 -9.18 13.43
CA ALA A 206 -1.39 -8.29 13.92
C ALA A 206 -2.38 -7.84 12.82
N THR A 207 -1.92 -7.64 11.59
CA THR A 207 -2.77 -7.31 10.44
C THR A 207 -3.65 -8.49 10.06
N ALA A 208 -3.09 -9.70 9.99
CA ALA A 208 -3.83 -10.92 9.66
C ALA A 208 -4.95 -11.19 10.67
N LYS A 209 -4.71 -10.95 11.95
CA LYS A 209 -5.73 -11.09 13.02
C LYS A 209 -6.95 -10.19 12.81
N ARG A 210 -6.77 -9.01 12.20
CA ARG A 210 -7.86 -8.04 11.99
C ARG A 210 -8.60 -8.26 10.69
N GLU A 211 -7.87 -8.64 9.64
CA GLU A 211 -8.33 -8.56 8.25
C GLU A 211 -8.73 -9.92 7.65
N ILE A 212 -8.12 -11.03 8.13
CA ILE A 212 -8.51 -12.37 7.67
C ILE A 212 -9.60 -12.92 8.58
N LYS A 213 -10.83 -12.81 8.12
CA LYS A 213 -12.02 -13.38 8.78
C LYS A 213 -12.74 -14.27 7.79
N LEU A 214 -13.38 -15.33 8.29
CA LEU A 214 -14.44 -15.99 7.54
C LEU A 214 -15.57 -14.97 7.38
N ASP A 215 -15.86 -14.61 6.15
CA ASP A 215 -17.14 -13.99 5.85
C ASP A 215 -18.18 -15.12 5.91
N THR A 216 -18.89 -15.15 7.01
CA THR A 216 -19.95 -16.15 7.23
C THR A 216 -21.27 -15.70 6.63
N GLY A 217 -21.26 -14.70 5.69
CA GLY A 217 -22.38 -14.30 4.84
C GLY A 217 -23.60 -13.79 5.60
#